data_27ef4f40bba1ca0b51fac0da919c68bd
#
_entry.id   27ef4f40bba1ca0b51fac0da919c68bd
#
_cell.length_a   1.000
_cell.length_b   1.000
_cell.length_c   1.000
_cell.angle_alpha   90.00
_cell.angle_beta   90.00
_cell.angle_gamma   90.00
#
_symmetry.space_group_name_H-M   'P 1'
#
loop_
_entity.id
_entity.type
_entity.pdbx_description
1 polymer ?
#
loop_
_entity_poly.entity_id
_entity_poly.type
_entity_poly.pdbx_seq_one_letter_code
_entity_poly.pdbx_strand_id
1 'polypeptide(L)'
;MDKLRISQIQFSASHIPNLNAKILEQNFKKTLKFKPHLICTPECSNIITNDKNFLVLNAPYQNTCPVLKTAKNFAKKNKVNINLGSLLLKVKKQSKLVNRSFFINDHGVIKKTYDKIHMF
;
A
#
# COMPACT_ATOMS: atom_id res chain seq x y z
N MET A 1 1.55 11.33 24.67
CA MET A 1 0.48 10.41 24.17
C MET A 1 0.63 9.09 24.91
N ASP A 2 -0.39 8.71 25.66
CA ASP A 2 -0.35 7.50 26.46
C ASP A 2 -0.80 6.24 25.70
N LYS A 3 -1.45 6.43 24.54
CA LYS A 3 -1.97 5.31 23.73
C LYS A 3 -1.79 5.59 22.26
N LEU A 4 -1.40 4.55 21.53
CA LEU A 4 -1.36 4.55 20.07
C LEU A 4 -2.59 3.81 19.53
N ARG A 5 -3.43 4.50 18.76
CA ARG A 5 -4.57 3.89 18.07
C ARG A 5 -4.14 3.45 16.69
N ILE A 6 -4.30 2.17 16.42
CA ILE A 6 -3.96 1.56 15.13
C ILE A 6 -5.23 0.99 14.52
N SER A 7 -5.49 1.32 13.27
CA SER A 7 -6.52 0.67 12.47
C SER A 7 -5.86 -0.28 11.49
N GLN A 8 -6.25 -1.55 11.54
CA GLN A 8 -5.80 -2.55 10.58
C GLN A 8 -6.90 -2.79 9.56
N ILE A 9 -6.55 -2.63 8.29
CA ILE A 9 -7.45 -2.94 7.19
C ILE A 9 -7.18 -4.35 6.72
N GLN A 10 -8.24 -5.14 6.65
CA GLN A 10 -8.20 -6.46 6.05
C GLN A 10 -9.10 -6.46 4.82
N PHE A 11 -8.52 -6.79 3.66
CA PHE A 11 -9.26 -6.94 2.42
C PHE A 11 -8.52 -7.91 1.51
N SER A 12 -9.22 -8.43 0.53
CA SER A 12 -8.63 -9.28 -0.49
C SER A 12 -8.37 -8.43 -1.74
N ALA A 13 -7.10 -8.21 -2.06
CA ALA A 13 -6.73 -7.51 -3.27
C ALA A 13 -7.09 -8.35 -4.51
N SER A 14 -7.46 -7.67 -5.58
CA SER A 14 -7.69 -8.27 -6.88
C SER A 14 -6.45 -8.11 -7.78
N HIS A 15 -6.57 -8.58 -9.02
CA HIS A 15 -5.54 -8.39 -10.05
C HIS A 15 -5.61 -7.00 -10.73
N ILE A 16 -6.51 -6.11 -10.27
CA ILE A 16 -6.73 -4.78 -10.87
C ILE A 16 -6.28 -3.69 -9.89
N PRO A 17 -5.08 -3.09 -10.11
CA PRO A 17 -4.54 -2.09 -9.18
C PRO A 17 -5.44 -0.88 -8.94
N ASN A 18 -6.09 -0.36 -9.98
CA ASN A 18 -6.99 0.79 -9.83
C ASN A 18 -8.21 0.47 -8.95
N LEU A 19 -8.76 -0.74 -9.07
CA LEU A 19 -9.87 -1.18 -8.23
C LEU A 19 -9.42 -1.32 -6.77
N ASN A 20 -8.24 -1.90 -6.54
CA ASN A 20 -7.67 -2.03 -5.20
C ASN A 20 -7.45 -0.66 -4.54
N ALA A 21 -6.99 0.32 -5.32
CA ALA A 21 -6.83 1.70 -4.83
C ALA A 21 -8.16 2.30 -4.36
N LYS A 22 -9.23 2.10 -5.13
CA LYS A 22 -10.57 2.58 -4.76
C LYS A 22 -11.09 1.91 -3.49
N ILE A 23 -10.94 0.58 -3.39
CA ILE A 23 -11.38 -0.18 -2.22
C ILE A 23 -10.60 0.26 -0.99
N LEU A 24 -9.29 0.44 -1.10
CA LEU A 24 -8.46 0.92 0.01
C LEU A 24 -8.87 2.32 0.45
N GLU A 25 -9.12 3.22 -0.48
CA GLU A 25 -9.57 4.58 -0.14
C GLU A 25 -10.87 4.55 0.66
N GLN A 26 -11.83 3.74 0.26
CA GLN A 26 -13.08 3.55 0.99
C GLN A 26 -12.82 3.00 2.40
N ASN A 27 -11.94 2.03 2.53
CA ASN A 27 -11.57 1.45 3.82
C ASN A 27 -10.82 2.46 4.70
N PHE A 28 -9.92 3.25 4.14
CA PHE A 28 -9.26 4.34 4.86
C PHE A 28 -10.29 5.32 5.44
N LYS A 29 -11.27 5.73 4.63
CA LYS A 29 -12.33 6.64 5.08
C LYS A 29 -13.12 6.07 6.26
N LYS A 30 -13.39 4.77 6.26
CA LYS A 30 -14.08 4.09 7.37
C LYS A 30 -13.31 4.13 8.68
N THR A 31 -11.98 4.24 8.64
CA THR A 31 -11.17 4.29 9.86
C THR A 31 -11.25 5.63 10.57
N LEU A 32 -11.63 6.70 9.89
CA LEU A 32 -11.56 8.07 10.42
C LEU A 32 -12.42 8.27 11.68
N LYS A 33 -13.54 7.56 11.78
CA LYS A 33 -14.39 7.60 12.97
C LYS A 33 -13.69 7.14 14.25
N PHE A 34 -12.64 6.32 14.11
CA PHE A 34 -11.85 5.84 15.24
C PHE A 34 -10.65 6.72 15.55
N LYS A 35 -10.41 7.76 14.76
CA LYS A 35 -9.27 8.69 14.91
C LYS A 35 -7.94 7.96 15.08
N PRO A 36 -7.53 7.12 14.11
CA PRO A 36 -6.28 6.36 14.22
C PRO A 36 -5.06 7.27 14.09
N HIS A 37 -3.99 6.91 14.79
CA HIS A 37 -2.67 7.51 14.60
C HIS A 37 -1.93 6.83 13.44
N LEU A 38 -2.22 5.55 13.21
CA LEU A 38 -1.60 4.73 12.18
C LEU A 38 -2.64 3.80 11.56
N ILE A 39 -2.62 3.71 10.23
CA ILE A 39 -3.43 2.73 9.49
C ILE A 39 -2.46 1.74 8.84
N CYS A 40 -2.75 0.44 8.98
CA CYS A 40 -1.96 -0.63 8.38
C CYS A 40 -2.78 -1.37 7.33
N THR A 41 -2.14 -1.72 6.22
CA THR A 41 -2.75 -2.53 5.15
C THR A 41 -2.06 -3.89 5.01
N PRO A 42 -2.68 -4.87 4.34
CA PRO A 42 -2.08 -6.18 4.12
C PRO A 42 -0.89 -6.18 3.16
N GLU A 43 -0.21 -7.31 3.08
CA GLU A 43 0.76 -7.62 2.04
C GLU A 43 0.09 -7.61 0.65
N CYS A 44 0.82 -7.18 -0.38
CA CYS A 44 0.35 -7.17 -1.77
C CYS A 44 -0.97 -6.41 -1.97
N SER A 45 -1.08 -5.24 -1.34
CA SER A 45 -2.32 -4.45 -1.35
C SER A 45 -2.68 -3.87 -2.73
N ASN A 46 -1.75 -3.89 -3.69
CA ASN A 46 -1.97 -3.26 -4.99
C ASN A 46 -2.36 -4.25 -6.10
N ILE A 47 -1.86 -5.47 -6.04
CA ILE A 47 -2.15 -6.48 -7.05
C ILE A 47 -1.87 -7.87 -6.48
N ILE A 48 -2.78 -8.81 -6.73
CA ILE A 48 -2.56 -10.21 -6.41
C ILE A 48 -3.19 -11.09 -7.49
N THR A 49 -2.46 -12.11 -7.91
CA THR A 49 -2.91 -13.10 -8.88
C THR A 49 -2.01 -14.32 -8.84
N ASN A 50 -2.54 -15.48 -9.22
CA ASN A 50 -1.77 -16.70 -9.38
C ASN A 50 -1.05 -16.77 -10.75
N ASP A 51 -1.40 -15.88 -11.67
CA ASP A 51 -0.80 -15.80 -12.99
C ASP A 51 0.49 -14.96 -12.93
N LYS A 52 1.64 -15.64 -12.88
CA LYS A 52 2.94 -14.98 -12.80
C LYS A 52 3.25 -14.12 -14.02
N ASN A 53 2.84 -14.55 -15.21
CA ASN A 53 3.06 -13.79 -16.45
C ASN A 53 2.23 -12.49 -16.42
N PHE A 54 0.99 -12.60 -16.03
CA PHE A 54 0.13 -11.42 -15.85
C PHE A 54 0.74 -10.43 -14.86
N LEU A 55 1.25 -10.95 -13.74
CA LEU A 55 1.84 -10.11 -12.68
C LEU A 55 3.06 -9.35 -13.20
N VAL A 56 3.97 -10.01 -13.90
CA VAL A 56 5.18 -9.39 -14.47
C VAL A 56 4.81 -8.30 -15.47
N LEU A 57 3.77 -8.51 -16.27
CA LEU A 57 3.32 -7.53 -17.26
C LEU A 57 2.58 -6.34 -16.64
N ASN A 58 1.81 -6.58 -15.60
CA ASN A 58 0.83 -5.60 -15.10
C ASN A 58 1.16 -4.97 -13.74
N ALA A 59 2.14 -5.47 -13.00
CA ALA A 59 2.57 -4.81 -11.78
C ALA A 59 3.09 -3.39 -12.11
N PRO A 60 2.69 -2.38 -11.35
CA PRO A 60 3.09 -1.01 -11.63
C PRO A 60 4.53 -0.73 -11.18
N TYR A 61 5.11 0.33 -11.70
CA TYR A 61 6.28 0.96 -11.10
C TYR A 61 5.86 1.77 -9.87
N GLN A 62 6.81 2.06 -8.99
CA GLN A 62 6.51 2.84 -7.78
C GLN A 62 5.87 4.19 -8.10
N ASN A 63 6.42 4.92 -9.07
CA ASN A 63 5.93 6.25 -9.43
C ASN A 63 4.58 6.27 -10.14
N THR A 64 4.08 5.12 -10.59
CA THR A 64 2.77 4.99 -11.26
C THR A 64 1.78 4.13 -10.48
N CYS A 65 2.13 3.68 -9.29
CA CYS A 65 1.29 2.79 -8.49
C CYS A 65 0.07 3.54 -7.93
N PRO A 66 -1.15 3.18 -8.33
CA PRO A 66 -2.35 3.90 -7.87
C PRO A 66 -2.58 3.73 -6.36
N VAL A 67 -2.28 2.57 -5.78
CA VAL A 67 -2.42 2.34 -4.34
C VAL A 67 -1.48 3.23 -3.55
N LEU A 68 -0.22 3.35 -3.97
CA LEU A 68 0.75 4.22 -3.29
C LEU A 68 0.31 5.69 -3.36
N LYS A 69 -0.14 6.13 -4.52
CA LYS A 69 -0.66 7.50 -4.71
C LYS A 69 -1.86 7.76 -3.79
N THR A 70 -2.81 6.85 -3.74
CA THR A 70 -3.99 6.94 -2.88
C THR A 70 -3.59 7.04 -1.40
N ALA A 71 -2.67 6.19 -0.94
CA ALA A 71 -2.21 6.20 0.44
C ALA A 71 -1.50 7.51 0.81
N LYS A 72 -0.62 8.00 -0.05
CA LYS A 72 0.09 9.27 0.18
C LYS A 72 -0.88 10.44 0.27
N ASN A 73 -1.83 10.52 -0.65
CA ASN A 73 -2.83 11.58 -0.67
C ASN A 73 -3.73 11.53 0.57
N PHE A 74 -4.17 10.35 0.96
CA PHE A 74 -5.02 10.16 2.15
C PHE A 74 -4.27 10.53 3.44
N ALA A 75 -3.03 10.09 3.60
CA ALA A 75 -2.19 10.40 4.74
C ALA A 75 -2.03 11.93 4.91
N LYS A 76 -1.71 12.60 3.83
CA LYS A 76 -1.54 14.06 3.81
C LYS A 76 -2.83 14.81 4.14
N LYS A 77 -3.93 14.42 3.50
CA LYS A 77 -5.23 15.10 3.67
C LYS A 77 -5.78 14.93 5.08
N ASN A 78 -5.65 13.74 5.66
CA ASN A 78 -6.27 13.39 6.93
C ASN A 78 -5.31 13.38 8.11
N LYS A 79 -4.05 13.76 7.89
CA LYS A 79 -3.01 13.85 8.95
C LYS A 79 -2.86 12.54 9.73
N VAL A 80 -2.75 11.43 9.02
CA VAL A 80 -2.60 10.10 9.59
C VAL A 80 -1.42 9.37 8.95
N ASN A 81 -0.66 8.64 9.75
CA ASN A 81 0.40 7.79 9.25
C ASN A 81 -0.18 6.52 8.62
N ILE A 82 0.42 6.03 7.55
CA ILE A 82 -0.01 4.79 6.89
C ILE A 82 1.20 3.89 6.71
N ASN A 83 1.07 2.64 7.15
CA ASN A 83 2.01 1.58 6.86
C ASN A 83 1.37 0.64 5.84
N LEU A 84 1.82 0.73 4.58
CA LEU A 84 1.45 -0.24 3.57
C LEU A 84 2.21 -1.53 3.83
N GLY A 85 1.50 -2.61 4.08
CA GLY A 85 2.08 -3.92 4.37
C GLY A 85 3.05 -4.34 3.30
N SER A 86 2.62 -4.33 2.04
CA SER A 86 3.53 -4.27 0.90
C SER A 86 2.80 -4.00 -0.41
N LEU A 87 3.58 -3.62 -1.42
CA LEU A 87 3.17 -3.49 -2.80
C LEU A 87 4.11 -4.32 -3.69
N LEU A 88 3.55 -4.99 -4.69
CA LEU A 88 4.32 -5.63 -5.75
C LEU A 88 4.61 -4.61 -6.84
N LEU A 89 5.89 -4.36 -7.11
CA LEU A 89 6.33 -3.29 -7.99
C LEU A 89 7.38 -3.78 -8.97
N LYS A 90 7.34 -3.25 -10.19
CA LYS A 90 8.46 -3.39 -11.13
C LYS A 90 9.59 -2.46 -10.73
N VAL A 91 10.81 -2.93 -10.90
CA VAL A 91 12.01 -2.12 -10.76
C VAL A 91 12.62 -1.92 -12.15
N LYS A 92 12.94 -0.67 -12.50
CA LYS A 92 13.62 -0.37 -13.77
C LYS A 92 14.94 -1.15 -13.87
N LYS A 93 15.22 -1.72 -15.03
CA LYS A 93 16.40 -2.51 -15.36
C LYS A 93 16.48 -3.91 -14.72
N GLN A 94 15.45 -4.35 -14.01
CA GLN A 94 15.37 -5.72 -13.51
C GLN A 94 14.12 -6.40 -14.05
N SER A 95 14.24 -7.67 -14.43
CA SER A 95 13.11 -8.51 -14.83
C SER A 95 12.32 -9.03 -13.62
N LYS A 96 12.72 -8.64 -12.42
CA LYS A 96 12.13 -9.08 -11.16
C LYS A 96 11.20 -8.04 -10.58
N LEU A 97 10.17 -8.52 -9.90
CA LEU A 97 9.33 -7.72 -9.04
C LEU A 97 9.97 -7.60 -7.66
N VAL A 98 9.72 -6.48 -7.00
CA VAL A 98 10.00 -6.35 -5.57
C VAL A 98 8.68 -6.35 -4.80
N ASN A 99 8.72 -6.90 -3.60
CA ASN A 99 7.62 -6.84 -2.64
C ASN A 99 8.05 -5.84 -1.55
N ARG A 100 7.58 -4.59 -1.69
CA ARG A 100 8.10 -3.45 -0.93
C ARG A 100 7.07 -2.92 0.04
N SER A 101 7.47 -2.81 1.31
CA SER A 101 6.71 -2.14 2.36
C SER A 101 7.02 -0.65 2.39
N PHE A 102 6.04 0.16 2.79
CA PHE A 102 6.17 1.62 2.87
C PHE A 102 5.64 2.13 4.22
N PHE A 103 6.42 2.97 4.87
CA PHE A 103 5.90 3.82 5.93
C PHE A 103 5.75 5.25 5.40
N ILE A 104 4.52 5.74 5.42
CA ILE A 104 4.12 7.06 4.95
C ILE A 104 3.70 7.88 6.16
N ASN A 105 4.30 9.05 6.36
CA ASN A 105 3.95 9.90 7.49
C ASN A 105 2.67 10.71 7.21
N ASP A 106 2.22 11.43 8.23
CA ASP A 106 1.01 12.26 8.19
C ASP A 106 1.12 13.51 7.29
N HIS A 107 2.26 13.72 6.66
CA HIS A 107 2.44 14.71 5.58
C HIS A 107 2.38 14.07 4.19
N GLY A 108 2.12 12.76 4.10
CA GLY A 108 2.08 12.03 2.84
C GLY A 108 3.46 11.74 2.26
N VAL A 109 4.50 11.77 3.09
CA VAL A 109 5.90 11.53 2.68
C VAL A 109 6.32 10.12 3.04
N ILE A 110 6.93 9.41 2.08
CA ILE A 110 7.54 8.11 2.33
C ILE A 110 8.78 8.31 3.21
N LYS A 111 8.76 7.78 4.42
CA LYS A 111 9.87 7.91 5.38
C LYS A 111 10.77 6.69 5.40
N LYS A 112 10.22 5.51 5.18
CA LYS A 112 10.95 4.24 5.17
C LYS A 112 10.35 3.30 4.15
N THR A 113 11.21 2.48 3.54
CA THR A 113 10.83 1.35 2.70
C THR A 113 11.62 0.12 3.10
N TYR A 114 11.05 -1.05 2.83
CA TYR A 114 11.72 -2.33 3.04
C TYR A 114 11.35 -3.28 1.92
N ASP A 115 12.34 -3.87 1.27
CA ASP A 115 12.13 -4.90 0.25
C ASP A 115 12.25 -6.27 0.88
N LYS A 116 11.20 -7.09 0.74
CA LYS A 116 11.18 -8.46 1.24
C LYS A 116 12.32 -9.26 0.61
N ILE A 117 13.12 -9.91 1.43
CA ILE A 117 14.31 -10.64 0.97
C ILE A 117 13.89 -12.01 0.39
N HIS A 118 13.04 -12.74 1.11
CA HIS A 118 12.56 -14.04 0.68
C HIS A 118 11.22 -13.93 -0.02
N MET A 119 11.22 -14.08 -1.34
CA MET A 119 10.03 -14.07 -2.19
C MET A 119 9.61 -15.51 -2.52
N PHE A 120 8.30 -15.73 -2.62
CA PHE A 120 7.78 -17.02 -3.05
C PHE A 120 7.94 -17.22 -4.55
#